data_627904588ba6b5acb8ed9be4c1259d62
#
_entry.id   627904588ba6b5acb8ed9be4c1259d62
#
_cell.length_a   1.000
_cell.length_b   1.000
_cell.length_c   1.000
_cell.angle_alpha   90.00
_cell.angle_beta   90.00
_cell.angle_gamma   90.00
#
_symmetry.space_group_name_H-M   'P 1'
#
loop_
_entity.id
_entity.type
_entity.pdbx_description
1 polymer ?
#
loop_
_entity_poly.entity_id
_entity_poly.type
_entity_poly.pdbx_seq_one_letter_code
_entity_poly.pdbx_strand_id
1 'polypeptide(L)'
;MTDKYIKIRDLLLQHGNDIKSNYVASWLDQKPLSVKNANKFFLGAIIDYQIHANTAWGNARRLSEEILGDPPKLWDHIVNSYTRDEWASKWREFRVHRFPKAHDRIWRIGYEIVKRYDGDVRNIWQGKNSDAIVDALERMRCGPEISRMIVGLLITYKQIDGKSDVEANRHVCKVLGRVFNRDLDPEAARQLARKIHPDNPWQLDIAIYDIGKKYCLFDWCYCDTCPIGKEDKCEDYRSYRMVQDRQ
;
A
#
# COMPACT_ATOMS: atom_id res chain seq x y z
N MET A 1 -10.44 -24.94 -6.57
CA MET A 1 -10.34 -23.57 -7.16
C MET A 1 -10.83 -23.66 -8.59
N THR A 2 -11.69 -22.75 -9.06
CA THR A 2 -12.16 -22.81 -10.45
C THR A 2 -11.02 -22.42 -11.41
N ASP A 3 -11.02 -22.95 -12.64
CA ASP A 3 -10.03 -22.64 -13.66
C ASP A 3 -9.89 -21.13 -13.91
N LYS A 4 -10.99 -20.38 -13.82
CA LYS A 4 -10.99 -18.92 -13.93
C LYS A 4 -10.14 -18.23 -12.84
N TYR A 5 -10.24 -18.65 -11.58
CA TYR A 5 -9.47 -18.04 -10.49
C TYR A 5 -7.97 -18.29 -10.68
N ILE A 6 -7.59 -19.49 -11.11
CA ILE A 6 -6.19 -19.84 -11.39
C ILE A 6 -5.64 -18.93 -12.50
N LYS A 7 -6.35 -18.81 -13.61
CA LYS A 7 -5.91 -17.97 -14.74
C LYS A 7 -5.79 -16.49 -14.37
N ILE A 8 -6.76 -15.95 -13.64
CA ILE A 8 -6.71 -14.55 -13.17
C ILE A 8 -5.54 -14.36 -12.19
N ARG A 9 -5.32 -15.28 -11.25
CA ARG A 9 -4.16 -15.26 -10.36
C ARG A 9 -2.86 -15.18 -11.14
N ASP A 10 -2.68 -16.08 -12.08
CA ASP A 10 -1.42 -16.22 -12.82
C ASP A 10 -1.13 -14.97 -13.67
N LEU A 11 -2.15 -14.40 -14.32
CA LEU A 11 -2.04 -13.12 -15.04
C LEU A 11 -1.66 -11.96 -14.12
N LEU A 12 -2.29 -11.87 -12.94
CA LEU A 12 -1.99 -10.82 -11.96
C LEU A 12 -0.58 -10.98 -11.39
N LEU A 13 -0.15 -12.18 -11.03
CA LEU A 13 1.19 -12.44 -10.50
C LEU A 13 2.25 -12.12 -11.57
N GLN A 14 2.04 -12.53 -12.81
CA GLN A 14 2.95 -12.20 -13.92
C GLN A 14 3.06 -10.68 -14.10
N HIS A 15 1.94 -9.96 -14.18
CA HIS A 15 1.94 -8.50 -14.30
C HIS A 15 2.60 -7.81 -13.11
N GLY A 16 2.33 -8.29 -11.88
CA GLY A 16 2.90 -7.73 -10.65
C GLY A 16 4.43 -7.87 -10.57
N ASN A 17 5.00 -8.96 -11.10
CA ASN A 17 6.44 -9.17 -11.13
C ASN A 17 7.18 -8.15 -12.01
N ASP A 18 6.52 -7.56 -12.99
CA ASP A 18 7.09 -6.54 -13.87
C ASP A 18 7.08 -5.14 -13.24
N ILE A 19 6.39 -4.98 -12.11
CA ILE A 19 6.23 -3.69 -11.42
C ILE A 19 7.19 -3.63 -10.24
N LYS A 20 8.22 -2.77 -10.32
CA LYS A 20 9.20 -2.57 -9.25
C LYS A 20 9.02 -1.22 -8.57
N SER A 21 8.97 -1.23 -7.23
CA SER A 21 9.05 -0.01 -6.43
C SER A 21 10.48 0.18 -5.92
N ASN A 22 11.24 1.06 -6.55
CA ASN A 22 12.64 1.32 -6.19
C ASN A 22 12.81 1.96 -4.80
N TYR A 23 11.83 2.75 -4.34
CA TYR A 23 11.91 3.42 -3.03
C TYR A 23 11.77 2.43 -1.87
N VAL A 24 10.74 1.58 -1.92
CA VAL A 24 10.49 0.59 -0.86
C VAL A 24 11.62 -0.41 -0.76
N ALA A 25 12.13 -0.89 -1.91
CA ALA A 25 13.27 -1.81 -1.97
C ALA A 25 14.50 -1.23 -1.29
N SER A 26 14.83 0.05 -1.54
CA SER A 26 16.03 0.68 -0.95
C SER A 26 16.05 0.67 0.58
N TRP A 27 14.89 0.60 1.23
CA TRP A 27 14.78 0.56 2.68
C TRP A 27 14.55 -0.84 3.25
N LEU A 28 13.73 -1.67 2.60
CA LEU A 28 13.33 -2.98 3.12
C LEU A 28 14.22 -4.15 2.66
N ASP A 29 15.05 -3.97 1.63
CA ASP A 29 15.89 -5.06 1.09
C ASP A 29 17.18 -5.30 1.89
N GLN A 30 17.22 -4.87 3.14
CA GLN A 30 18.33 -5.06 4.06
C GLN A 30 18.05 -6.17 5.08
N LYS A 31 19.04 -7.02 5.35
CA LYS A 31 18.94 -8.07 6.36
C LYS A 31 20.21 -8.08 7.24
N PRO A 32 20.08 -7.78 8.53
CA PRO A 32 18.88 -7.37 9.26
C PRO A 32 18.44 -5.94 8.89
N LEU A 33 17.12 -5.69 8.95
CA LEU A 33 16.56 -4.35 8.73
C LEU A 33 17.03 -3.39 9.84
N SER A 34 17.69 -2.30 9.47
CA SER A 34 18.13 -1.29 10.44
C SER A 34 16.94 -0.46 10.98
N VAL A 35 17.07 0.04 12.22
CA VAL A 35 16.09 0.98 12.84
C VAL A 35 15.81 2.15 11.89
N LYS A 36 16.88 2.73 11.36
CA LYS A 36 16.84 3.89 10.48
C LYS A 36 15.99 3.64 9.24
N ASN A 37 16.23 2.54 8.52
CA ASN A 37 15.48 2.19 7.33
C ASN A 37 14.05 1.75 7.62
N ALA A 38 13.82 1.05 8.73
CA ALA A 38 12.49 0.69 9.19
C ALA A 38 11.64 1.94 9.46
N ASN A 39 12.21 2.94 10.14
CA ASN A 39 11.55 4.19 10.44
C ASN A 39 11.24 5.02 9.18
N LYS A 40 12.16 5.06 8.19
CA LYS A 40 11.92 5.72 6.89
C LYS A 40 10.83 5.02 6.08
N PHE A 41 10.89 3.70 5.99
CA PHE A 41 9.85 2.90 5.36
C PHE A 41 8.48 3.20 5.96
N PHE A 42 8.38 3.19 7.29
CA PHE A 42 7.14 3.45 7.98
C PHE A 42 6.63 4.87 7.72
N LEU A 43 7.52 5.88 7.72
CA LEU A 43 7.17 7.25 7.34
C LEU A 43 6.60 7.30 5.93
N GLY A 44 7.23 6.62 4.96
CA GLY A 44 6.74 6.54 3.59
C GLY A 44 5.33 5.97 3.51
N ALA A 45 5.09 4.87 4.22
CA ALA A 45 3.79 4.22 4.25
C ALA A 45 2.68 5.11 4.82
N ILE A 46 2.93 5.83 5.92
CA ILE A 46 1.91 6.71 6.52
C ILE A 46 1.67 8.02 5.75
N ILE A 47 2.60 8.42 4.89
CA ILE A 47 2.43 9.55 3.95
C ILE A 47 1.66 9.10 2.69
N ASP A 48 1.73 7.81 2.33
CA ASP A 48 1.13 7.26 1.11
C ASP A 48 -0.39 7.12 1.22
N TYR A 49 -1.08 8.26 1.34
CA TYR A 49 -2.53 8.28 1.27
C TYR A 49 -3.03 9.44 0.40
N GLN A 50 -3.95 9.15 -0.50
CA GLN A 50 -4.60 10.12 -1.40
C GLN A 50 -3.64 11.01 -2.21
N ILE A 51 -2.39 10.61 -2.38
CA ILE A 51 -1.42 11.20 -3.31
C ILE A 51 -0.79 10.09 -4.15
N HIS A 52 -0.04 10.46 -5.15
CA HIS A 52 0.63 9.48 -6.00
C HIS A 52 1.71 8.73 -5.19
N ALA A 53 1.76 7.41 -5.23
CA ALA A 53 2.72 6.60 -4.47
C ALA A 53 4.18 7.09 -4.66
N ASN A 54 4.63 7.27 -5.91
CA ASN A 54 5.98 7.79 -6.18
C ASN A 54 6.24 9.15 -5.52
N THR A 55 5.22 10.01 -5.46
CA THR A 55 5.32 11.31 -4.77
C THR A 55 5.39 11.13 -3.26
N ALA A 56 4.57 10.22 -2.70
CA ALA A 56 4.56 9.93 -1.26
C ALA A 56 5.93 9.42 -0.79
N TRP A 57 6.44 8.39 -1.44
CA TRP A 57 7.71 7.76 -1.10
C TRP A 57 8.92 8.69 -1.36
N GLY A 58 8.90 9.46 -2.45
CA GLY A 58 9.89 10.49 -2.71
C GLY A 58 9.90 11.61 -1.66
N ASN A 59 8.71 12.07 -1.24
CA ASN A 59 8.57 13.07 -0.19
C ASN A 59 8.99 12.55 1.19
N ALA A 60 8.72 11.28 1.51
CA ALA A 60 9.21 10.67 2.75
C ALA A 60 10.74 10.63 2.78
N ARG A 61 11.37 10.28 1.66
CA ARG A 61 12.83 10.32 1.51
C ARG A 61 13.36 11.73 1.72
N ARG A 62 12.82 12.70 0.99
CA ARG A 62 13.21 14.11 1.12
C ARG A 62 13.06 14.63 2.53
N LEU A 63 11.92 14.33 3.19
CA LEU A 63 11.69 14.73 4.57
C LEU A 63 12.72 14.12 5.52
N SER A 64 12.91 12.80 5.47
CA SER A 64 13.80 12.12 6.42
C SER A 64 15.28 12.41 6.17
N GLU A 65 15.74 12.45 4.91
CA GLU A 65 17.16 12.54 4.57
C GLU A 65 17.64 13.97 4.39
N GLU A 66 16.90 14.80 3.64
CA GLU A 66 17.35 16.15 3.28
C GLU A 66 16.91 17.22 4.30
N ILE A 67 15.64 17.15 4.75
CA ILE A 67 15.07 18.18 5.63
C ILE A 67 15.43 17.92 7.09
N LEU A 68 15.30 16.67 7.57
CA LEU A 68 15.59 16.31 8.96
C LEU A 68 17.02 15.83 9.17
N GLY A 69 17.87 15.79 8.12
CA GLY A 69 19.29 15.45 8.22
C GLY A 69 19.55 13.98 8.53
N ASP A 70 18.65 13.10 8.11
CA ASP A 70 18.83 11.65 8.18
C ASP A 70 19.09 11.08 9.59
N PRO A 71 18.31 11.46 10.60
CA PRO A 71 18.56 11.09 11.99
C PRO A 71 18.47 9.58 12.21
N PRO A 72 19.33 8.98 13.07
CA PRO A 72 19.31 7.55 13.36
C PRO A 72 18.00 7.08 14.01
N LYS A 73 17.39 7.93 14.83
CA LYS A 73 16.09 7.74 15.49
C LYS A 73 15.10 8.80 14.99
N LEU A 74 14.50 8.56 13.85
CA LEU A 74 13.64 9.52 13.15
C LEU A 74 12.46 10.02 14.00
N TRP A 75 11.78 9.10 14.68
CA TRP A 75 10.57 9.45 15.46
C TRP A 75 10.92 10.23 16.71
N ASP A 76 12.00 9.85 17.40
CA ASP A 76 12.53 10.65 18.53
C ASP A 76 12.92 12.05 18.09
N HIS A 77 13.56 12.18 16.91
CA HIS A 77 13.91 13.49 16.37
C HIS A 77 12.66 14.36 16.10
N ILE A 78 11.63 13.80 15.44
CA ILE A 78 10.40 14.55 15.15
C ILE A 78 9.70 15.00 16.44
N VAL A 79 9.56 14.11 17.43
CA VAL A 79 8.75 14.38 18.62
C VAL A 79 9.49 15.22 19.66
N ASN A 80 10.82 15.07 19.77
CA ASN A 80 11.61 15.75 20.79
C ASN A 80 12.20 17.08 20.30
N SER A 81 12.40 17.25 18.97
CA SER A 81 12.93 18.50 18.39
C SER A 81 11.85 19.52 18.04
N TYR A 82 10.59 19.09 17.96
CA TYR A 82 9.47 19.97 17.61
C TYR A 82 8.29 19.75 18.55
N THR A 83 7.74 20.84 19.08
CA THR A 83 6.37 20.82 19.62
C THR A 83 5.40 20.56 18.47
N ARG A 84 4.17 20.15 18.80
CA ARG A 84 3.13 19.91 17.78
C ARG A 84 2.86 21.14 16.91
N ASP A 85 2.90 22.32 17.49
CA ASP A 85 2.63 23.59 16.79
C ASP A 85 3.83 24.01 15.91
N GLU A 86 5.05 23.83 16.38
CA GLU A 86 6.26 24.03 15.58
C GLU A 86 6.29 23.06 14.39
N TRP A 87 5.97 21.78 14.61
CA TRP A 87 5.85 20.78 13.56
C TRP A 87 4.78 21.20 12.52
N ALA A 88 3.62 21.67 12.97
CA ALA A 88 2.57 22.17 12.08
C ALA A 88 3.01 23.38 11.25
N SER A 89 3.81 24.29 11.84
CA SER A 89 4.38 25.42 11.13
C SER A 89 5.39 25.00 10.09
N LYS A 90 6.36 24.17 10.47
CA LYS A 90 7.41 23.63 9.60
C LYS A 90 6.86 22.76 8.48
N TRP A 91 5.82 21.99 8.71
CA TRP A 91 5.19 21.16 7.71
C TRP A 91 4.75 21.93 6.45
N ARG A 92 4.25 23.15 6.63
CA ARG A 92 3.87 24.02 5.51
C ARG A 92 5.08 24.42 4.66
N GLU A 93 6.23 24.65 5.29
CA GLU A 93 7.50 24.95 4.62
C GLU A 93 8.02 23.71 3.88
N PHE A 94 7.87 22.52 4.46
CA PHE A 94 8.37 21.25 3.93
C PHE A 94 7.65 20.80 2.66
N ARG A 95 6.38 21.18 2.46
CA ARG A 95 5.56 20.80 1.30
C ARG A 95 5.57 19.29 1.02
N VAL A 96 5.47 18.50 2.06
CA VAL A 96 5.60 17.03 1.99
C VAL A 96 4.29 16.37 1.55
N HIS A 97 3.15 16.99 1.85
CA HIS A 97 1.85 16.43 1.54
C HIS A 97 0.83 17.51 1.18
N ARG A 98 -0.07 17.21 0.22
CA ARG A 98 -1.10 18.17 -0.22
C ARG A 98 -2.14 18.51 0.85
N PHE A 99 -2.36 17.62 1.82
CA PHE A 99 -3.27 17.90 2.93
C PHE A 99 -2.53 18.58 4.08
N PRO A 100 -2.93 19.80 4.45
CA PRO A 100 -2.27 20.56 5.52
C PRO A 100 -2.28 19.83 6.86
N LYS A 101 -3.36 19.07 7.16
CA LYS A 101 -3.51 18.31 8.41
C LYS A 101 -2.70 17.01 8.48
N ALA A 102 -1.98 16.63 7.43
CA ALA A 102 -1.14 15.42 7.43
C ALA A 102 -0.05 15.46 8.52
N HIS A 103 0.46 16.66 8.84
CA HIS A 103 1.43 16.86 9.93
C HIS A 103 0.94 16.31 11.27
N ASP A 104 -0.33 16.54 11.60
CA ASP A 104 -0.92 16.12 12.87
C ASP A 104 -0.96 14.61 13.01
N ARG A 105 -1.32 13.92 11.92
CA ARG A 105 -1.30 12.46 11.87
C ARG A 105 0.11 11.91 12.09
N ILE A 106 1.10 12.46 11.39
CA ILE A 106 2.49 12.00 11.48
C ILE A 106 3.04 12.25 12.87
N TRP A 107 2.80 13.44 13.44
CA TRP A 107 3.27 13.78 14.78
C TRP A 107 2.64 12.86 15.86
N ARG A 108 1.33 12.60 15.79
CA ARG A 108 0.65 11.71 16.75
C ARG A 108 1.14 10.27 16.63
N ILE A 109 1.29 9.76 15.42
CA ILE A 109 1.83 8.41 15.21
C ILE A 109 3.27 8.34 15.71
N GLY A 110 4.10 9.34 15.43
CA GLY A 110 5.45 9.44 15.96
C GLY A 110 5.50 9.44 17.49
N TYR A 111 4.60 10.19 18.15
CA TYR A 111 4.48 10.18 19.60
C TYR A 111 4.15 8.79 20.17
N GLU A 112 3.22 8.06 19.54
CA GLU A 112 2.90 6.68 19.92
C GLU A 112 4.08 5.74 19.72
N ILE A 113 4.85 5.90 18.63
CA ILE A 113 6.06 5.11 18.36
C ILE A 113 7.12 5.35 19.44
N VAL A 114 7.38 6.60 19.79
CA VAL A 114 8.35 6.92 20.85
C VAL A 114 7.89 6.35 22.19
N LYS A 115 6.62 6.58 22.55
CA LYS A 115 6.09 6.19 23.86
C LYS A 115 5.96 4.68 24.07
N ARG A 116 5.56 3.92 23.02
CA ARG A 116 5.22 2.49 23.15
C ARG A 116 6.25 1.55 22.54
N TYR A 117 7.09 2.05 21.63
CA TYR A 117 8.00 1.24 20.84
C TYR A 117 9.44 1.76 20.85
N ASP A 118 9.79 2.63 21.81
CA ASP A 118 11.14 3.19 22.01
C ASP A 118 11.74 3.84 20.74
N GLY A 119 10.90 4.52 19.94
CA GLY A 119 11.32 5.16 18.70
C GLY A 119 11.67 4.19 17.55
N ASP A 120 11.48 2.88 17.77
CA ASP A 120 11.80 1.83 16.81
C ASP A 120 10.54 1.11 16.32
N VAL A 121 10.14 1.38 15.07
CA VAL A 121 8.93 0.79 14.49
C VAL A 121 9.01 -0.73 14.35
N ARG A 122 10.21 -1.34 14.35
CA ARG A 122 10.36 -2.80 14.29
C ARG A 122 9.70 -3.49 15.48
N ASN A 123 9.65 -2.82 16.63
CA ASN A 123 8.95 -3.30 17.83
C ASN A 123 7.44 -3.43 17.64
N ILE A 124 6.87 -2.84 16.56
CA ILE A 124 5.46 -3.02 16.21
C ILE A 124 5.23 -4.44 15.67
N TRP A 125 6.18 -4.99 14.90
CA TRP A 125 5.99 -6.26 14.19
C TRP A 125 6.89 -7.42 14.60
N GLN A 126 8.02 -7.18 15.27
CA GLN A 126 8.90 -8.26 15.72
C GLN A 126 8.16 -9.28 16.58
N GLY A 127 8.24 -10.56 16.20
CA GLY A 127 7.64 -11.68 16.95
C GLY A 127 6.11 -11.74 16.93
N LYS A 128 5.44 -10.98 16.06
CA LYS A 128 3.98 -10.96 15.95
C LYS A 128 3.51 -11.51 14.61
N ASN A 129 2.30 -12.08 14.61
CA ASN A 129 1.62 -12.47 13.38
C ASN A 129 1.00 -11.26 12.66
N SER A 130 0.64 -11.44 11.38
CA SER A 130 0.11 -10.37 10.53
C SER A 130 -1.12 -9.66 11.11
N ASP A 131 -2.06 -10.39 11.71
CA ASP A 131 -3.29 -9.80 12.26
C ASP A 131 -2.97 -8.93 13.48
N ALA A 132 -2.12 -9.40 14.39
CA ALA A 132 -1.69 -8.61 15.54
C ALA A 132 -0.94 -7.35 15.15
N ILE A 133 -0.19 -7.36 14.03
CA ILE A 133 0.48 -6.19 13.49
C ILE A 133 -0.55 -5.21 12.93
N VAL A 134 -1.50 -5.68 12.11
CA VAL A 134 -2.60 -4.84 11.58
C VAL A 134 -3.34 -4.17 12.71
N ASP A 135 -3.75 -4.92 13.74
CA ASP A 135 -4.44 -4.39 14.93
C ASP A 135 -3.62 -3.32 15.66
N ALA A 136 -2.31 -3.52 15.81
CA ALA A 136 -1.44 -2.54 16.45
C ALA A 136 -1.37 -1.24 15.64
N LEU A 137 -1.25 -1.33 14.31
CA LEU A 137 -1.21 -0.20 13.39
C LEU A 137 -2.56 0.55 13.35
N GLU A 138 -3.68 -0.16 13.34
CA GLU A 138 -5.01 0.45 13.38
C GLU A 138 -5.27 1.19 14.69
N ARG A 139 -4.83 0.64 15.85
CA ARG A 139 -4.86 1.35 17.13
C ARG A 139 -4.03 2.64 17.13
N MET A 140 -2.94 2.68 16.36
CA MET A 140 -2.15 3.89 16.13
C MET A 140 -2.78 4.84 15.10
N ARG A 141 -3.98 4.52 14.60
CA ARG A 141 -4.73 5.30 13.59
C ARG A 141 -4.02 5.39 12.23
N CYS A 142 -3.27 4.36 11.85
CA CYS A 142 -2.73 4.26 10.50
C CYS A 142 -3.84 4.05 9.45
N GLY A 143 -4.98 3.53 9.87
CA GLY A 143 -6.11 3.19 8.99
C GLY A 143 -5.95 1.81 8.35
N PRO A 144 -7.07 1.15 7.97
CA PRO A 144 -7.07 -0.26 7.58
C PRO A 144 -6.28 -0.54 6.29
N GLU A 145 -6.32 0.37 5.33
CA GLU A 145 -5.62 0.22 4.05
C GLU A 145 -4.10 0.30 4.24
N ILE A 146 -3.62 1.36 4.90
CA ILE A 146 -2.18 1.55 5.18
C ILE A 146 -1.64 0.45 6.08
N SER A 147 -2.40 -0.01 7.07
CA SER A 147 -1.97 -1.10 7.96
C SER A 147 -1.71 -2.38 7.17
N ARG A 148 -2.61 -2.74 6.24
CA ARG A 148 -2.44 -3.92 5.37
C ARG A 148 -1.31 -3.73 4.35
N MET A 149 -1.15 -2.54 3.79
CA MET A 149 -0.02 -2.22 2.90
C MET A 149 1.32 -2.40 3.62
N ILE A 150 1.46 -1.89 4.85
CA ILE A 150 2.68 -2.08 5.65
C ILE A 150 2.98 -3.56 5.84
N VAL A 151 2.01 -4.34 6.32
CA VAL A 151 2.17 -5.78 6.56
C VAL A 151 2.50 -6.52 5.27
N GLY A 152 1.79 -6.22 4.18
CA GLY A 152 2.02 -6.84 2.88
C GLY A 152 3.43 -6.56 2.34
N LEU A 153 3.92 -5.33 2.46
CA LEU A 153 5.28 -4.97 2.08
C LEU A 153 6.33 -5.66 2.95
N LEU A 154 6.13 -5.72 4.27
CA LEU A 154 7.03 -6.45 5.17
C LEU A 154 7.15 -7.94 4.80
N ILE A 155 6.03 -8.58 4.43
CA ILE A 155 6.02 -9.97 3.93
C ILE A 155 6.74 -10.08 2.59
N THR A 156 6.47 -9.18 1.65
CA THR A 156 7.11 -9.17 0.32
C THR A 156 8.63 -9.11 0.43
N TYR A 157 9.15 -8.27 1.31
CA TYR A 157 10.59 -8.12 1.56
C TYR A 157 11.13 -9.08 2.64
N LYS A 158 10.35 -10.08 3.05
CA LYS A 158 10.76 -11.13 4.02
C LYS A 158 11.31 -10.55 5.34
N GLN A 159 10.69 -9.47 5.81
CA GLN A 159 10.97 -8.89 7.13
C GLN A 159 10.11 -9.54 8.22
N ILE A 160 8.98 -10.10 7.84
CA ILE A 160 8.12 -10.95 8.67
C ILE A 160 7.61 -12.13 7.83
N ASP A 161 7.25 -13.20 8.49
CA ASP A 161 6.54 -14.33 7.88
C ASP A 161 5.02 -14.11 7.97
N GLY A 162 4.27 -14.79 7.09
CA GLY A 162 2.82 -14.78 7.12
C GLY A 162 2.18 -14.45 5.77
N LYS A 163 0.91 -14.07 5.82
CA LYS A 163 0.11 -13.63 4.68
C LYS A 163 -0.65 -12.36 5.02
N SER A 164 -0.98 -11.57 4.01
CA SER A 164 -1.81 -10.37 4.16
C SER A 164 -2.87 -10.33 3.07
N ASP A 165 -3.95 -9.61 3.34
CA ASP A 165 -4.97 -9.32 2.34
C ASP A 165 -4.56 -8.18 1.42
N VAL A 166 -5.26 -8.05 0.29
CA VAL A 166 -5.19 -6.87 -0.56
C VAL A 166 -5.65 -5.61 0.20
N GLU A 167 -5.13 -4.46 -0.18
CA GLU A 167 -5.49 -3.17 0.41
C GLU A 167 -6.97 -2.82 0.24
N ALA A 168 -7.66 -3.44 -0.72
CA ALA A 168 -9.07 -3.30 -1.03
C ALA A 168 -9.53 -1.84 -1.19
N ASN A 169 -8.64 -1.00 -1.74
CA ASN A 169 -8.97 0.36 -2.11
C ASN A 169 -9.92 0.41 -3.33
N ARG A 170 -10.35 1.62 -3.71
CA ARG A 170 -11.28 1.81 -4.84
C ARG A 170 -10.82 1.18 -6.17
N HIS A 171 -9.49 1.06 -6.41
CA HIS A 171 -8.96 0.43 -7.62
C HIS A 171 -9.12 -1.08 -7.56
N VAL A 172 -8.83 -1.68 -6.41
CA VAL A 172 -8.98 -3.12 -6.16
C VAL A 172 -10.44 -3.53 -6.30
N CYS A 173 -11.35 -2.83 -5.63
CA CYS A 173 -12.79 -3.10 -5.72
C CYS A 173 -13.29 -3.01 -7.17
N LYS A 174 -12.91 -1.96 -7.89
CA LYS A 174 -13.30 -1.74 -9.29
C LYS A 174 -12.76 -2.82 -10.24
N VAL A 175 -11.46 -3.11 -10.19
CA VAL A 175 -10.84 -4.09 -11.11
C VAL A 175 -11.41 -5.47 -10.88
N LEU A 176 -11.44 -5.94 -9.63
CA LEU A 176 -12.03 -7.24 -9.31
C LEU A 176 -13.53 -7.28 -9.60
N GLY A 177 -14.26 -6.18 -9.33
CA GLY A 177 -15.66 -6.06 -9.66
C GLY A 177 -15.93 -6.28 -11.14
N ARG A 178 -15.20 -5.60 -12.02
CA ARG A 178 -15.33 -5.75 -13.48
C ARG A 178 -14.89 -7.12 -14.00
N VAL A 179 -13.79 -7.65 -13.47
CA VAL A 179 -13.30 -8.99 -13.86
C VAL A 179 -14.33 -10.08 -13.58
N PHE A 180 -15.14 -9.91 -12.54
CA PHE A 180 -16.13 -10.88 -12.11
C PHE A 180 -17.58 -10.42 -12.28
N ASN A 181 -17.79 -9.28 -12.92
CA ASN A 181 -19.10 -8.65 -13.14
C ASN A 181 -19.93 -8.55 -11.84
N ARG A 182 -19.38 -7.89 -10.82
CA ARG A 182 -19.98 -7.74 -9.49
C ARG A 182 -19.66 -6.37 -8.91
N ASP A 183 -20.61 -5.79 -8.19
CA ASP A 183 -20.30 -4.70 -7.26
C ASP A 183 -19.61 -5.26 -6.02
N LEU A 184 -18.46 -4.70 -5.69
CA LEU A 184 -17.65 -5.14 -4.56
C LEU A 184 -17.38 -3.98 -3.61
N ASP A 185 -17.82 -4.15 -2.38
CA ASP A 185 -17.30 -3.39 -1.25
C ASP A 185 -15.89 -3.91 -0.85
N PRO A 186 -15.16 -3.21 0.03
CA PRO A 186 -13.82 -3.61 0.43
C PRO A 186 -13.74 -5.01 1.03
N GLU A 187 -14.74 -5.47 1.78
CA GLU A 187 -14.71 -6.81 2.37
C GLU A 187 -14.96 -7.90 1.33
N ALA A 188 -15.93 -7.70 0.45
CA ALA A 188 -16.19 -8.61 -0.65
C ALA A 188 -14.98 -8.71 -1.60
N ALA A 189 -14.26 -7.60 -1.84
CA ALA A 189 -13.03 -7.60 -2.63
C ALA A 189 -11.92 -8.43 -1.96
N ARG A 190 -11.71 -8.31 -0.64
CA ARG A 190 -10.77 -9.15 0.12
C ARG A 190 -11.14 -10.63 0.06
N GLN A 191 -12.41 -10.96 0.28
CA GLN A 191 -12.90 -12.33 0.20
C GLN A 191 -12.68 -12.94 -1.19
N LEU A 192 -12.89 -12.14 -2.24
CA LEU A 192 -12.63 -12.56 -3.61
C LEU A 192 -11.13 -12.77 -3.87
N ALA A 193 -10.28 -11.86 -3.41
CA ALA A 193 -8.83 -11.99 -3.52
C ALA A 193 -8.31 -13.25 -2.79
N ARG A 194 -8.84 -13.58 -1.60
CA ARG A 194 -8.56 -14.84 -0.89
C ARG A 194 -8.98 -16.08 -1.69
N LYS A 195 -10.07 -16.02 -2.47
CA LYS A 195 -10.49 -17.12 -3.35
C LYS A 195 -9.57 -17.26 -4.56
N ILE A 196 -9.03 -16.14 -5.08
CA ILE A 196 -8.09 -16.12 -6.21
C ILE A 196 -6.72 -16.62 -5.77
N HIS A 197 -6.21 -16.16 -4.63
CA HIS A 197 -4.88 -16.51 -4.12
C HIS A 197 -4.93 -16.75 -2.59
N PRO A 198 -5.33 -17.96 -2.14
CA PRO A 198 -5.53 -18.25 -0.71
C PRO A 198 -4.26 -18.16 0.15
N ASP A 199 -3.11 -18.44 -0.45
CA ASP A 199 -1.83 -18.51 0.28
C ASP A 199 -1.34 -17.11 0.67
N ASN A 200 -1.47 -16.12 -0.23
CA ASN A 200 -1.11 -14.74 0.07
C ASN A 200 -1.83 -13.75 -0.87
N PRO A 201 -3.06 -13.33 -0.58
CA PRO A 201 -3.84 -12.41 -1.42
C PRO A 201 -3.11 -11.10 -1.73
N TRP A 202 -2.27 -10.62 -0.81
CA TRP A 202 -1.46 -9.41 -0.99
C TRP A 202 -0.60 -9.41 -2.27
N GLN A 203 -0.12 -10.56 -2.72
CA GLN A 203 0.69 -10.64 -3.93
C GLN A 203 -0.04 -10.17 -5.19
N LEU A 204 -1.37 -10.12 -5.16
CA LEU A 204 -2.18 -9.62 -6.26
C LEU A 204 -2.31 -8.08 -6.25
N ASP A 205 -2.07 -7.43 -5.11
CA ASP A 205 -2.43 -6.04 -4.84
C ASP A 205 -1.78 -5.07 -5.82
N ILE A 206 -0.45 -5.15 -5.98
CA ILE A 206 0.31 -4.24 -6.85
C ILE A 206 -0.15 -4.32 -8.31
N ALA A 207 -0.45 -5.52 -8.80
CA ALA A 207 -0.94 -5.74 -10.16
C ALA A 207 -2.34 -5.16 -10.34
N ILE A 208 -3.24 -5.42 -9.40
CA ILE A 208 -4.61 -4.92 -9.45
C ILE A 208 -4.63 -3.39 -9.37
N TYR A 209 -3.82 -2.81 -8.49
CA TYR A 209 -3.69 -1.37 -8.37
C TYR A 209 -3.18 -0.71 -9.66
N ASP A 210 -2.11 -1.26 -10.25
CA ASP A 210 -1.54 -0.76 -11.51
C ASP A 210 -2.54 -0.87 -12.66
N ILE A 211 -3.22 -2.00 -12.80
CA ILE A 211 -4.30 -2.18 -13.78
C ILE A 211 -5.41 -1.15 -13.56
N GLY A 212 -5.80 -0.93 -12.32
CA GLY A 212 -6.84 0.04 -11.97
C GLY A 212 -6.47 1.49 -12.29
N LYS A 213 -5.18 1.80 -12.32
CA LYS A 213 -4.68 3.14 -12.66
C LYS A 213 -4.42 3.35 -14.14
N LYS A 214 -3.97 2.34 -14.86
CA LYS A 214 -3.50 2.48 -16.23
C LYS A 214 -4.53 2.05 -17.26
N TYR A 215 -5.27 0.98 -17.00
CA TYR A 215 -6.11 0.33 -17.97
C TYR A 215 -7.59 0.38 -17.62
N CYS A 216 -7.92 0.16 -16.36
CA CYS A 216 -9.29 0.07 -15.88
C CYS A 216 -9.68 1.36 -15.15
N LEU A 217 -9.86 2.46 -15.90
CA LEU A 217 -10.24 3.76 -15.34
C LEU A 217 -11.71 3.78 -14.91
N PHE A 218 -12.15 4.82 -14.19
CA PHE A 218 -13.54 4.88 -13.70
C PHE A 218 -14.54 5.02 -14.85
N ASP A 219 -14.25 5.93 -15.77
CA ASP A 219 -15.15 6.28 -16.87
C ASP A 219 -14.75 5.63 -18.20
N TRP A 220 -13.60 4.96 -18.25
CA TRP A 220 -13.05 4.40 -19.47
C TRP A 220 -12.16 3.19 -19.20
N CYS A 221 -12.14 2.21 -20.12
CA CYS A 221 -11.28 1.03 -20.05
C CYS A 221 -10.46 0.85 -21.33
N TYR A 222 -9.16 0.61 -21.17
CA TYR A 222 -8.26 0.21 -22.24
C TYR A 222 -8.12 -1.32 -22.25
N CYS A 223 -9.25 -2.00 -22.53
CA CYS A 223 -9.35 -3.46 -22.38
C CYS A 223 -8.45 -4.23 -23.35
N ASP A 224 -8.28 -3.75 -24.58
CA ASP A 224 -7.46 -4.40 -25.61
C ASP A 224 -5.96 -4.46 -25.23
N THR A 225 -5.49 -3.56 -24.39
CA THR A 225 -4.11 -3.51 -23.90
C THR A 225 -3.98 -3.95 -22.43
N CYS A 226 -5.11 -4.14 -21.73
CA CYS A 226 -5.14 -4.57 -20.35
C CYS A 226 -4.65 -6.01 -20.20
N PRO A 227 -3.76 -6.33 -19.27
CA PRO A 227 -3.25 -7.68 -19.05
C PRO A 227 -4.33 -8.76 -18.88
N ILE A 228 -5.48 -8.40 -18.28
CA ILE A 228 -6.61 -9.33 -18.10
C ILE A 228 -7.55 -9.27 -19.30
N GLY A 229 -7.83 -8.07 -19.82
CA GLY A 229 -8.79 -7.88 -20.93
C GLY A 229 -8.35 -8.55 -22.20
N LYS A 230 -7.10 -8.38 -22.62
CA LYS A 230 -6.53 -8.98 -23.85
C LYS A 230 -6.61 -10.51 -23.88
N GLU A 231 -6.71 -11.15 -22.73
CA GLU A 231 -6.84 -12.60 -22.59
C GLU A 231 -8.31 -13.06 -22.47
N ASP A 232 -9.26 -12.17 -22.75
CA ASP A 232 -10.71 -12.43 -22.64
C ASP A 232 -11.13 -12.97 -21.25
N LYS A 233 -10.45 -12.52 -20.18
CA LYS A 233 -10.73 -12.96 -18.81
C LYS A 233 -11.57 -11.97 -18.00
N CYS A 234 -11.79 -10.77 -18.54
CA CYS A 234 -12.65 -9.75 -17.92
C CYS A 234 -14.11 -9.93 -18.41
N GLU A 235 -15.04 -10.17 -17.51
CA GLU A 235 -16.46 -10.36 -17.87
C GLU A 235 -17.12 -9.07 -18.35
N ASP A 236 -16.76 -7.92 -17.77
CA ASP A 236 -17.25 -6.61 -18.20
C ASP A 236 -16.82 -6.30 -19.65
N TYR A 237 -15.60 -6.66 -20.02
CA TYR A 237 -15.11 -6.50 -21.40
C TYR A 237 -15.88 -7.34 -22.42
N ARG A 238 -16.24 -8.57 -22.06
CA ARG A 238 -17.06 -9.41 -22.93
C ARG A 238 -18.44 -8.80 -23.18
N SER A 239 -19.05 -8.24 -22.13
CA SER A 239 -20.33 -7.56 -22.25
C SER A 239 -20.23 -6.30 -23.12
N TYR A 240 -19.15 -5.54 -23.01
CA TYR A 240 -18.88 -4.35 -23.84
C TYR A 240 -18.70 -4.70 -25.32
N ARG A 241 -17.89 -5.71 -25.65
CA ARG A 241 -17.76 -6.20 -27.05
C ARG A 241 -19.08 -6.64 -27.63
N MET A 242 -19.88 -7.41 -26.91
CA MET A 242 -21.18 -7.86 -27.40
C MET A 242 -22.16 -6.71 -27.72
N VAL A 243 -22.02 -5.54 -27.11
CA VAL A 243 -22.79 -4.34 -27.43
C VAL A 243 -22.25 -3.65 -28.68
N GLN A 244 -20.93 -3.57 -28.86
CA GLN A 244 -20.34 -2.98 -30.08
C GLN A 244 -20.56 -3.83 -31.34
N ASP A 245 -20.49 -5.16 -31.22
CA ASP A 245 -20.73 -6.08 -32.35
C ASP A 245 -22.21 -6.10 -32.78
N ARG A 246 -23.12 -5.43 -32.05
CA ARG A 246 -24.54 -5.30 -32.39
C ARG A 246 -24.93 -3.92 -32.92
N GLN A 247 -24.00 -2.98 -33.00
CA GLN A 247 -24.16 -1.66 -33.61
C GLN A 247 -23.49 -1.63 -34.99
#